data_b776441963be4715cf84c60423f97872
#
_entry.id   b776441963be4715cf84c60423f97872
#
_cell.length_a   1.000
_cell.length_b   1.000
_cell.length_c   1.000
_cell.angle_alpha   90.00
_cell.angle_beta   90.00
_cell.angle_gamma   90.00
#
_symmetry.space_group_name_H-M   'P 1'
#
loop_
_entity.id
_entity.type
_entity.pdbx_description
1 polymer ?
#
loop_
_entity_poly.entity_id
_entity_poly.type
_entity_poly.pdbx_seq_one_letter_code
_entity_poly.pdbx_strand_id
1 'polypeptide(L)'
;DLQTTIKQAKNKILDLAIHGKLVPQVPNDEPASELLKRINPKAEITCDNGQYGKIPEGWCETILGELFEHNTGKALNSSNQEGIMRDYLTTSNVYWDTFDLSVVKQMLFKENELEKCTVVKGDLLVCEGGDVGRSAIWNQDYDICIQNHLHRLRPKAELSVRFYYHVLKYLKDNNMIGGKGIGLLGLSSKEL
;
A
#
# COMPACT_ATOMS: atom_id res chain seq x y z
N ASP A 1 17.39 2.88 26.37
CA ASP A 1 16.70 1.82 27.10
C ASP A 1 16.40 0.63 26.17
N LEU A 2 15.91 -0.49 26.70
CA LEU A 2 15.64 -1.71 25.94
C LEU A 2 14.66 -1.49 24.78
N GLN A 3 13.61 -0.69 24.97
CA GLN A 3 12.62 -0.40 23.96
C GLN A 3 13.23 0.36 22.77
N THR A 4 14.07 1.36 23.06
CA THR A 4 14.82 2.10 22.03
C THR A 4 15.74 1.19 21.24
N THR A 5 16.47 0.29 21.92
CA THR A 5 17.35 -0.68 21.25
C THR A 5 16.59 -1.63 20.35
N ILE A 6 15.44 -2.16 20.80
CA ILE A 6 14.57 -3.02 20.01
C ILE A 6 14.05 -2.27 18.76
N LYS A 7 13.61 -1.01 18.92
CA LYS A 7 13.16 -0.20 17.79
C LYS A 7 14.27 0.03 16.77
N GLN A 8 15.47 0.36 17.21
CA GLN A 8 16.64 0.54 16.33
C GLN A 8 17.00 -0.74 15.60
N ALA A 9 17.01 -1.89 16.31
CA ALA A 9 17.27 -3.19 15.68
C ALA A 9 16.24 -3.55 14.61
N LYS A 10 14.95 -3.37 14.90
CA LYS A 10 13.86 -3.59 13.92
C LYS A 10 14.02 -2.71 12.70
N ASN A 11 14.32 -1.42 12.89
CA ASN A 11 14.53 -0.49 11.78
C ASN A 11 15.73 -0.88 10.92
N LYS A 12 16.83 -1.34 11.55
CA LYS A 12 18.02 -1.81 10.84
C LYS A 12 17.78 -3.09 10.04
N ILE A 13 17.03 -4.03 10.60
CA ILE A 13 16.61 -5.26 9.89
C ILE A 13 15.75 -4.90 8.69
N LEU A 14 14.80 -4.01 8.86
CA LEU A 14 13.90 -3.57 7.80
C LEU A 14 14.68 -2.83 6.69
N ASP A 15 15.60 -1.94 7.05
CA ASP A 15 16.51 -1.27 6.12
C ASP A 15 17.29 -2.28 5.26
N LEU A 16 17.88 -3.29 5.89
CA LEU A 16 18.61 -4.34 5.17
C LEU A 16 17.69 -5.16 4.24
N ALA A 17 16.47 -5.45 4.69
CA ALA A 17 15.50 -6.23 3.91
C ALA A 17 15.06 -5.49 2.64
N ILE A 18 14.63 -4.23 2.76
CA ILE A 18 14.12 -3.45 1.62
C ILE A 18 15.22 -3.07 0.61
N HIS A 19 16.48 -3.11 1.02
CA HIS A 19 17.63 -2.90 0.13
C HIS A 19 18.25 -4.22 -0.37
N GLY A 20 17.58 -5.36 -0.14
CA GLY A 20 18.04 -6.68 -0.59
C GLY A 20 19.34 -7.15 0.03
N LYS A 21 19.68 -6.66 1.24
CA LYS A 21 20.94 -6.96 1.95
C LYS A 21 20.75 -7.88 3.14
N LEU A 22 19.52 -8.27 3.47
CA LEU A 22 19.21 -9.10 4.64
C LEU A 22 19.56 -10.58 4.40
N VAL A 23 19.30 -11.06 3.20
CA VAL A 23 19.58 -12.43 2.77
C VAL A 23 20.29 -12.43 1.43
N PRO A 24 21.08 -13.47 1.11
CA PRO A 24 21.68 -13.61 -0.21
C PRO A 24 20.61 -13.64 -1.30
N GLN A 25 20.88 -13.02 -2.44
CA GLN A 25 20.04 -13.14 -3.62
C GLN A 25 20.13 -14.57 -4.18
N VAL A 26 19.02 -15.08 -4.71
CA VAL A 26 18.95 -16.41 -5.33
C VAL A 26 19.21 -16.25 -6.83
N PRO A 27 20.31 -16.80 -7.38
CA PRO A 27 20.71 -16.54 -8.78
C PRO A 27 19.70 -17.01 -9.82
N ASN A 28 18.81 -17.94 -9.47
CA ASN A 28 17.80 -18.50 -10.37
C ASN A 28 16.42 -17.86 -10.22
N ASP A 29 16.28 -16.86 -9.34
CA ASP A 29 15.03 -16.12 -9.25
C ASP A 29 14.77 -15.30 -10.52
N GLU A 30 13.51 -15.17 -10.90
CA GLU A 30 13.12 -14.32 -12.04
C GLU A 30 13.57 -12.87 -11.78
N PRO A 31 14.31 -12.24 -12.71
CA PRO A 31 14.65 -10.83 -12.58
C PRO A 31 13.40 -9.94 -12.52
N ALA A 32 13.40 -8.92 -11.64
CA ALA A 32 12.27 -7.99 -11.49
C ALA A 32 11.91 -7.30 -12.82
N SER A 33 12.89 -7.09 -13.72
CA SER A 33 12.65 -6.55 -15.05
C SER A 33 11.76 -7.44 -15.93
N GLU A 34 11.86 -8.76 -15.80
CA GLU A 34 11.02 -9.70 -16.56
C GLU A 34 9.59 -9.72 -16.01
N LEU A 35 9.44 -9.73 -14.68
CA LEU A 35 8.14 -9.56 -14.04
C LEU A 35 7.47 -8.26 -14.51
N LEU A 36 8.20 -7.14 -14.49
CA LEU A 36 7.66 -5.83 -14.87
C LEU A 36 7.22 -5.79 -16.35
N LYS A 37 8.02 -6.34 -17.26
CA LYS A 37 7.65 -6.49 -18.68
C LYS A 37 6.39 -7.33 -18.87
N ARG A 38 6.20 -8.35 -18.04
CA ARG A 38 5.02 -9.23 -18.10
C ARG A 38 3.76 -8.50 -17.65
N ILE A 39 3.88 -7.61 -16.64
CA ILE A 39 2.78 -6.74 -16.15
C ILE A 39 2.48 -5.63 -17.16
N ASN A 40 3.51 -4.93 -17.62
CA ASN A 40 3.41 -3.85 -18.60
C ASN A 40 4.60 -3.92 -19.58
N PRO A 41 4.38 -4.42 -20.81
CA PRO A 41 5.45 -4.50 -21.82
C PRO A 41 6.06 -3.15 -22.21
N LYS A 42 5.40 -2.04 -21.88
CA LYS A 42 5.85 -0.66 -22.14
C LYS A 42 6.47 0.03 -20.94
N ALA A 43 6.59 -0.68 -19.80
CA ALA A 43 7.17 -0.09 -18.60
C ALA A 43 8.61 0.36 -18.86
N GLU A 44 8.91 1.58 -18.44
CA GLU A 44 10.28 2.07 -18.41
C GLU A 44 11.01 1.40 -17.24
N ILE A 45 12.07 0.65 -17.55
CA ILE A 45 12.84 -0.09 -16.56
C ILE A 45 14.15 0.64 -16.31
N THR A 46 14.32 1.10 -15.07
CA THR A 46 15.57 1.70 -14.62
C THR A 46 16.24 0.75 -13.64
N CYS A 47 17.36 0.13 -14.07
CA CYS A 47 18.12 -0.79 -13.23
C CYS A 47 19.25 -0.10 -12.44
N ASP A 48 19.54 1.16 -12.72
CA ASP A 48 20.50 1.98 -11.97
C ASP A 48 20.26 3.46 -12.27
N ASN A 49 19.62 4.18 -11.35
CA ASN A 49 19.46 5.63 -11.47
C ASN A 49 20.31 6.42 -10.43
N GLY A 50 21.06 5.73 -9.60
CA GLY A 50 21.92 6.33 -8.58
C GLY A 50 21.17 7.00 -7.43
N GLN A 51 19.84 7.06 -7.45
CA GLN A 51 19.02 7.76 -6.45
C GLN A 51 19.00 7.01 -5.11
N TYR A 52 18.94 5.68 -5.17
CA TYR A 52 18.86 4.81 -3.98
C TYR A 52 20.15 4.01 -3.72
N GLY A 53 21.23 4.36 -4.41
CA GLY A 53 22.49 3.63 -4.39
C GLY A 53 22.45 2.37 -5.25
N LYS A 54 23.45 1.51 -5.11
CA LYS A 54 23.53 0.28 -5.89
C LYS A 54 22.48 -0.72 -5.41
N ILE A 55 21.48 -0.98 -6.25
CA ILE A 55 20.47 -2.02 -6.02
C ILE A 55 21.06 -3.41 -6.31
N PRO A 56 20.56 -4.49 -5.68
CA PRO A 56 21.02 -5.85 -5.94
C PRO A 56 20.81 -6.28 -7.39
N GLU A 57 21.62 -7.21 -7.85
CA GLU A 57 21.41 -7.85 -9.15
C GLU A 57 20.03 -8.53 -9.18
N GLY A 58 19.35 -8.42 -10.31
CA GLY A 58 17.98 -8.92 -10.48
C GLY A 58 16.88 -7.99 -9.98
N TRP A 59 17.21 -6.90 -9.28
CA TRP A 59 16.25 -5.87 -8.87
C TRP A 59 16.18 -4.74 -9.90
N CYS A 60 15.05 -4.05 -9.94
CA CYS A 60 14.92 -2.81 -10.72
C CYS A 60 14.04 -1.80 -9.96
N GLU A 61 14.20 -0.54 -10.30
CA GLU A 61 13.35 0.52 -9.79
C GLU A 61 12.08 0.64 -10.64
N THR A 62 10.97 0.91 -9.97
CA THR A 62 9.67 1.14 -10.62
C THR A 62 8.78 1.97 -9.70
N ILE A 63 7.62 2.37 -10.19
CA ILE A 63 6.59 3.04 -9.41
C ILE A 63 5.48 2.06 -9.01
N LEU A 64 4.80 2.33 -7.91
CA LEU A 64 3.70 1.46 -7.43
C LEU A 64 2.59 1.30 -8.48
N GLY A 65 2.32 2.33 -9.28
CA GLY A 65 1.32 2.28 -10.34
C GLY A 65 1.60 1.25 -11.44
N GLU A 66 2.85 0.82 -11.64
CA GLU A 66 3.17 -0.26 -12.56
C GLU A 66 2.79 -1.63 -11.98
N LEU A 67 2.91 -1.81 -10.69
CA LEU A 67 2.74 -3.08 -9.99
C LEU A 67 1.33 -3.28 -9.43
N PHE A 68 0.63 -2.19 -9.12
CA PHE A 68 -0.67 -2.22 -8.47
C PHE A 68 -1.71 -1.44 -9.27
N GLU A 69 -2.94 -1.96 -9.28
CA GLU A 69 -4.12 -1.19 -9.57
C GLU A 69 -4.45 -0.34 -8.35
N HIS A 70 -4.46 0.98 -8.53
CA HIS A 70 -4.73 1.95 -7.47
C HIS A 70 -6.13 2.53 -7.61
N ASN A 71 -6.91 2.47 -6.54
CA ASN A 71 -8.19 3.15 -6.41
C ASN A 71 -8.35 3.77 -5.02
N THR A 72 -9.12 4.84 -4.95
CA THR A 72 -9.65 5.40 -3.70
C THR A 72 -11.09 4.95 -3.50
N GLY A 73 -11.55 4.94 -2.25
CA GLY A 73 -12.92 4.60 -1.94
C GLY A 73 -13.93 5.71 -2.26
N LYS A 74 -15.18 5.49 -1.86
CA LYS A 74 -16.28 6.42 -2.08
C LYS A 74 -16.28 7.56 -1.06
N ALA A 75 -16.48 8.79 -1.54
CA ALA A 75 -16.75 9.93 -0.69
C ALA A 75 -18.13 9.80 -0.02
N LEU A 76 -18.22 10.22 1.25
CA LEU A 76 -19.51 10.30 1.95
C LEU A 76 -20.42 11.29 1.23
N ASN A 77 -21.62 10.84 0.89
CA ASN A 77 -22.66 11.66 0.32
C ASN A 77 -24.01 11.35 0.99
N SER A 78 -24.44 12.21 1.90
CA SER A 78 -25.70 12.07 2.62
C SER A 78 -26.93 12.19 1.73
N SER A 79 -26.78 12.77 0.54
CA SER A 79 -27.87 12.92 -0.44
C SER A 79 -28.04 11.67 -1.32
N ASN A 80 -27.14 10.69 -1.24
CA ASN A 80 -27.26 9.47 -2.03
C ASN A 80 -28.35 8.56 -1.44
N GLN A 81 -29.41 8.35 -2.20
CA GLN A 81 -30.55 7.50 -1.85
C GLN A 81 -30.58 6.19 -2.68
N GLU A 82 -29.59 5.98 -3.55
CA GLU A 82 -29.56 4.87 -4.49
C GLU A 82 -28.34 3.98 -4.29
N GLY A 83 -28.50 2.68 -4.51
CA GLY A 83 -27.43 1.70 -4.47
C GLY A 83 -27.72 0.56 -3.51
N ILE A 84 -26.68 -0.23 -3.27
CA ILE A 84 -26.71 -1.39 -2.37
C ILE A 84 -26.02 -0.97 -1.07
N MET A 85 -26.65 -1.24 0.06
CA MET A 85 -26.07 -1.02 1.38
C MET A 85 -24.87 -1.96 1.58
N ARG A 86 -23.69 -1.40 1.86
CA ARG A 86 -22.46 -2.16 2.11
C ARG A 86 -21.74 -1.65 3.34
N ASP A 87 -21.10 -2.57 4.03
CA ASP A 87 -20.11 -2.27 5.06
C ASP A 87 -18.89 -1.61 4.42
N TYR A 88 -18.34 -0.61 5.10
CA TYR A 88 -17.15 0.06 4.61
C TYR A 88 -16.17 0.45 5.72
N LEU A 89 -14.89 0.42 5.38
CA LEU A 89 -13.79 0.86 6.23
C LEU A 89 -13.51 2.35 6.04
N THR A 90 -13.10 2.96 7.13
CA THR A 90 -12.53 4.31 7.21
C THR A 90 -11.09 4.24 7.69
N THR A 91 -10.38 5.34 7.70
CA THR A 91 -9.02 5.39 8.26
C THR A 91 -8.95 4.98 9.73
N SER A 92 -10.05 5.11 10.50
CA SER A 92 -10.12 4.68 11.90
C SER A 92 -10.13 3.15 12.07
N ASN A 93 -10.46 2.40 11.03
CA ASN A 93 -10.45 0.94 11.04
C ASN A 93 -9.08 0.34 10.70
N VAL A 94 -8.18 1.10 10.04
CA VAL A 94 -6.90 0.60 9.56
C VAL A 94 -5.80 0.95 10.57
N TYR A 95 -5.06 -0.03 11.02
CA TYR A 95 -3.88 0.10 11.87
C TYR A 95 -2.67 -0.52 11.16
N TRP A 96 -1.47 -0.36 11.72
CA TRP A 96 -0.30 -1.04 11.18
C TRP A 96 -0.47 -2.56 11.28
N ASP A 97 -0.52 -3.22 10.11
CA ASP A 97 -0.65 -4.67 9.93
C ASP A 97 -1.94 -5.29 10.50
N THR A 98 -2.95 -4.50 10.85
CA THR A 98 -4.20 -5.02 11.40
C THR A 98 -5.38 -4.08 11.18
N PHE A 99 -6.58 -4.56 11.47
CA PHE A 99 -7.82 -3.80 11.38
C PHE A 99 -8.58 -3.85 12.70
N ASP A 100 -9.17 -2.72 13.09
CA ASP A 100 -10.21 -2.70 14.11
C ASP A 100 -11.58 -2.76 13.43
N LEU A 101 -12.22 -3.91 13.55
CA LEU A 101 -13.53 -4.19 12.97
C LEU A 101 -14.66 -4.15 14.02
N SER A 102 -14.38 -3.67 15.22
CA SER A 102 -15.39 -3.57 16.30
C SER A 102 -16.53 -2.61 15.95
N VAL A 103 -16.24 -1.60 15.13
CA VAL A 103 -17.25 -0.66 14.62
C VAL A 103 -17.03 -0.47 13.12
N VAL A 104 -17.87 -1.08 12.31
CA VAL A 104 -17.89 -0.95 10.85
C VAL A 104 -19.15 -0.18 10.46
N LYS A 105 -19.02 0.82 9.61
CA LYS A 105 -20.12 1.68 9.14
C LYS A 105 -20.72 1.12 7.86
N GLN A 106 -21.92 1.59 7.53
CA GLN A 106 -22.63 1.23 6.30
C GLN A 106 -22.99 2.47 5.49
N MET A 107 -22.92 2.36 4.16
CA MET A 107 -23.45 3.36 3.22
C MET A 107 -23.89 2.69 1.92
N LEU A 108 -24.65 3.45 1.12
CA LEU A 108 -25.10 3.01 -0.20
C LEU A 108 -23.98 3.16 -1.24
N PHE A 109 -23.73 2.10 -1.99
CA PHE A 109 -22.83 2.09 -3.15
C PHE A 109 -23.63 1.79 -4.41
N LYS A 110 -23.43 2.60 -5.45
CA LYS A 110 -23.96 2.29 -6.78
C LYS A 110 -23.14 1.13 -7.39
N GLU A 111 -23.75 0.37 -8.28
CA GLU A 111 -23.11 -0.79 -8.90
C GLU A 111 -21.78 -0.43 -9.60
N ASN A 112 -21.74 0.72 -10.30
CA ASN A 112 -20.54 1.22 -10.96
C ASN A 112 -19.45 1.75 -10.01
N GLU A 113 -19.74 1.88 -8.70
CA GLU A 113 -18.77 2.27 -7.68
C GLU A 113 -18.13 1.05 -7.00
N LEU A 114 -18.83 -0.11 -7.03
CA LEU A 114 -18.37 -1.31 -6.32
C LEU A 114 -17.02 -1.81 -6.82
N GLU A 115 -16.79 -1.82 -8.12
CA GLU A 115 -15.53 -2.31 -8.71
C GLU A 115 -14.30 -1.64 -8.09
N LYS A 116 -14.32 -0.32 -8.01
CA LYS A 116 -13.19 0.47 -7.47
C LYS A 116 -13.17 0.56 -5.95
N CYS A 117 -14.32 0.43 -5.28
CA CYS A 117 -14.42 0.60 -3.82
C CYS A 117 -14.32 -0.72 -3.05
N THR A 118 -14.51 -1.87 -3.70
CA THR A 118 -14.46 -3.18 -3.05
C THR A 118 -13.02 -3.62 -2.82
N VAL A 119 -12.76 -4.04 -1.60
CA VAL A 119 -11.51 -4.62 -1.12
C VAL A 119 -11.70 -6.12 -1.01
N VAL A 120 -10.76 -6.87 -1.58
CA VAL A 120 -10.69 -8.32 -1.50
C VAL A 120 -9.42 -8.78 -0.79
N LYS A 121 -9.37 -10.02 -0.37
CA LYS A 121 -8.20 -10.61 0.29
C LYS A 121 -6.92 -10.41 -0.54
N GLY A 122 -5.88 -9.89 0.09
CA GLY A 122 -4.59 -9.57 -0.54
C GLY A 122 -4.43 -8.10 -0.94
N ASP A 123 -5.49 -7.30 -0.97
CA ASP A 123 -5.38 -5.86 -1.21
C ASP A 123 -4.63 -5.16 -0.07
N LEU A 124 -3.72 -4.24 -0.40
CA LEU A 124 -3.05 -3.37 0.55
C LEU A 124 -3.81 -2.06 0.68
N LEU A 125 -4.28 -1.75 1.89
CA LEU A 125 -4.93 -0.48 2.20
C LEU A 125 -3.94 0.50 2.81
N VAL A 126 -3.99 1.75 2.36
CA VAL A 126 -3.13 2.84 2.82
C VAL A 126 -3.97 4.04 3.22
N CYS A 127 -3.74 4.61 4.40
CA CYS A 127 -4.43 5.80 4.87
C CYS A 127 -3.89 7.07 4.21
N GLU A 128 -4.79 7.87 3.62
CA GLU A 128 -4.50 9.19 3.07
C GLU A 128 -4.35 10.24 4.18
N GLY A 129 -5.07 10.09 5.29
CA GLY A 129 -5.12 11.08 6.36
C GLY A 129 -5.04 10.47 7.76
N GLY A 130 -4.97 11.34 8.75
CA GLY A 130 -4.73 10.95 10.13
C GLY A 130 -3.26 10.57 10.34
N ASP A 131 -2.97 9.28 10.49
CA ASP A 131 -1.61 8.74 10.42
C ASP A 131 -1.30 8.34 8.98
N VAL A 132 -0.88 9.32 8.17
CA VAL A 132 -0.61 9.19 6.74
C VAL A 132 0.37 8.06 6.46
N GLY A 133 0.04 7.20 5.49
CA GLY A 133 0.84 6.03 5.11
C GLY A 133 0.61 4.80 5.98
N ARG A 134 -0.17 4.91 7.06
CA ARG A 134 -0.57 3.75 7.88
C ARG A 134 -1.31 2.75 7.00
N SER A 135 -0.90 1.49 7.05
CA SER A 135 -1.34 0.49 6.08
C SER A 135 -1.49 -0.91 6.68
N ALA A 136 -2.35 -1.69 6.05
CA ALA A 136 -2.56 -3.10 6.36
C ALA A 136 -3.03 -3.87 5.12
N ILE A 137 -2.71 -5.16 5.06
CA ILE A 137 -3.17 -6.07 4.01
C ILE A 137 -4.49 -6.70 4.45
N TRP A 138 -5.53 -6.60 3.62
CA TRP A 138 -6.81 -7.24 3.90
C TRP A 138 -6.67 -8.76 3.86
N ASN A 139 -6.91 -9.41 4.98
CA ASN A 139 -6.71 -10.84 5.17
C ASN A 139 -7.99 -11.61 5.52
N GLN A 140 -9.16 -10.94 5.47
CA GLN A 140 -10.44 -11.59 5.72
C GLN A 140 -10.91 -12.35 4.49
N ASP A 141 -11.75 -13.37 4.70
CA ASP A 141 -12.32 -14.20 3.64
C ASP A 141 -13.65 -13.64 3.09
N TYR A 142 -13.91 -12.36 3.32
CA TYR A 142 -15.05 -11.62 2.76
C TYR A 142 -14.63 -10.25 2.25
N ASP A 143 -15.39 -9.75 1.31
CA ASP A 143 -15.17 -8.44 0.69
C ASP A 143 -15.79 -7.33 1.52
N ILE A 144 -15.17 -6.16 1.49
CA ILE A 144 -15.65 -4.95 2.16
C ILE A 144 -15.40 -3.73 1.27
N CYS A 145 -16.17 -2.65 1.48
CA CYS A 145 -15.91 -1.41 0.75
C CYS A 145 -15.01 -0.46 1.55
N ILE A 146 -14.55 0.61 0.91
CA ILE A 146 -13.73 1.66 1.53
C ILE A 146 -14.25 3.06 1.25
N GLN A 147 -13.98 3.96 2.20
CA GLN A 147 -14.18 5.40 2.08
C GLN A 147 -13.01 6.06 1.34
N ASN A 148 -13.25 7.23 0.75
CA ASN A 148 -12.32 7.98 -0.10
C ASN A 148 -10.97 8.39 0.54
N HIS A 149 -10.83 8.34 1.86
CA HIS A 149 -9.56 8.57 2.56
C HIS A 149 -8.72 7.30 2.77
N LEU A 150 -9.12 6.21 2.09
CA LEU A 150 -8.34 4.99 1.97
C LEU A 150 -7.98 4.74 0.51
N HIS A 151 -6.71 4.45 0.27
CA HIS A 151 -6.21 3.94 -0.99
C HIS A 151 -6.21 2.42 -0.95
N ARG A 152 -6.66 1.80 -2.04
CA ARG A 152 -6.54 0.36 -2.29
C ARG A 152 -5.48 0.13 -3.35
N LEU A 153 -4.50 -0.69 -3.02
CA LEU A 153 -3.47 -1.17 -3.93
C LEU A 153 -3.69 -2.67 -4.14
N ARG A 154 -4.17 -3.05 -5.32
CA ARG A 154 -4.39 -4.44 -5.73
C ARG A 154 -3.25 -4.88 -6.64
N PRO A 155 -2.53 -5.98 -6.32
CA PRO A 155 -1.42 -6.43 -7.15
C PRO A 155 -1.92 -6.85 -8.54
N LYS A 156 -1.23 -6.40 -9.59
CA LYS A 156 -1.52 -6.74 -11.00
C LYS A 156 -0.98 -8.10 -11.41
N ALA A 157 -0.11 -8.69 -10.58
CA ALA A 157 0.48 -10.00 -10.78
C ALA A 157 0.75 -10.67 -9.44
N GLU A 158 1.22 -11.90 -9.44
CA GLU A 158 1.72 -12.56 -8.24
C GLU A 158 3.01 -11.88 -7.77
N LEU A 159 2.91 -11.16 -6.66
CA LEU A 159 4.02 -10.46 -6.01
C LEU A 159 3.80 -10.41 -4.50
N SER A 160 4.89 -10.24 -3.76
CA SER A 160 4.82 -10.14 -2.30
C SER A 160 4.30 -8.78 -1.86
N VAL A 161 2.97 -8.65 -1.69
CA VAL A 161 2.34 -7.44 -1.16
C VAL A 161 2.90 -7.06 0.21
N ARG A 162 3.32 -8.07 0.99
CA ARG A 162 3.98 -7.89 2.31
C ARG A 162 5.29 -7.11 2.20
N PHE A 163 6.05 -7.25 1.12
CA PHE A 163 7.24 -6.46 0.88
C PHE A 163 6.91 -4.96 0.80
N TYR A 164 5.90 -4.59 0.02
CA TYR A 164 5.48 -3.19 -0.16
C TYR A 164 4.88 -2.59 1.12
N TYR A 165 4.15 -3.38 1.91
CA TYR A 165 3.75 -2.98 3.26
C TYR A 165 4.98 -2.59 4.11
N HIS A 166 6.04 -3.40 4.08
CA HIS A 166 7.26 -3.11 4.82
C HIS A 166 8.02 -1.90 4.28
N VAL A 167 8.00 -1.66 2.97
CA VAL A 167 8.55 -0.44 2.36
C VAL A 167 7.80 0.79 2.89
N LEU A 168 6.47 0.80 2.87
CA LEU A 168 5.67 1.91 3.41
C LEU A 168 5.95 2.15 4.89
N LYS A 169 6.05 1.08 5.68
CA LYS A 169 6.40 1.16 7.10
C LYS A 169 7.77 1.78 7.33
N TYR A 170 8.78 1.36 6.55
CA TYR A 170 10.13 1.92 6.60
C TYR A 170 10.14 3.40 6.23
N LEU A 171 9.50 3.78 5.14
CA LEU A 171 9.40 5.16 4.69
C LEU A 171 8.73 6.04 5.76
N LYS A 172 7.67 5.53 6.39
CA LYS A 172 6.99 6.23 7.48
C LYS A 172 7.88 6.40 8.71
N ASP A 173 8.53 5.33 9.16
CA ASP A 173 9.38 5.35 10.37
C ASP A 173 10.61 6.26 10.20
N ASN A 174 11.02 6.51 8.96
CA ASN A 174 12.14 7.40 8.62
C ASN A 174 11.68 8.80 8.15
N ASN A 175 10.40 9.15 8.33
CA ASN A 175 9.80 10.44 7.91
C ASN A 175 9.98 10.77 6.43
N MET A 176 9.97 9.73 5.58
CA MET A 176 10.09 9.85 4.13
C MET A 176 8.72 9.92 3.44
N ILE A 177 7.64 9.56 4.14
CA ILE A 177 6.26 9.80 3.70
C ILE A 177 5.82 11.14 4.27
N GLY A 178 5.67 12.13 3.39
CA GLY A 178 5.13 13.45 3.70
C GLY A 178 3.73 13.60 3.13
N GLY A 179 2.91 14.43 3.76
CA GLY A 179 1.64 14.86 3.19
C GLY A 179 1.67 16.35 2.93
N LYS A 180 1.03 16.81 1.85
CA LYS A 180 0.83 18.22 1.52
C LYS A 180 -0.64 18.57 1.72
N GLY A 181 -0.92 19.58 2.54
CA GLY A 181 -2.26 20.11 2.72
C GLY A 181 -2.33 21.18 3.79
N ILE A 182 -3.26 22.12 3.68
CA ILE A 182 -3.50 23.15 4.68
C ILE A 182 -4.26 22.50 5.83
N GLY A 183 -3.61 22.30 6.96
CA GLY A 183 -4.22 21.86 8.22
C GLY A 183 -4.27 20.34 8.47
N LEU A 184 -4.16 19.49 7.45
CA LEU A 184 -4.06 18.04 7.60
C LEU A 184 -3.02 17.51 6.60
N LEU A 185 -2.04 16.78 7.11
CA LEU A 185 -1.09 16.05 6.27
C LEU A 185 -1.85 14.90 5.59
N GLY A 186 -1.83 14.84 4.26
CA GLY A 186 -2.47 13.81 3.47
C GLY A 186 -1.53 13.25 2.40
N LEU A 187 -1.65 11.97 2.11
CA LEU A 187 -0.97 11.31 1.01
C LEU A 187 -1.92 11.30 -0.19
N SER A 188 -1.55 11.98 -1.26
CA SER A 188 -2.40 12.03 -2.46
C SER A 188 -2.12 10.86 -3.41
N SER A 189 -3.07 10.57 -4.31
CA SER A 189 -2.90 9.55 -5.35
C SER A 189 -1.70 9.79 -6.28
N LYS A 190 -1.14 11.00 -6.28
CA LYS A 190 0.06 11.34 -7.06
C LYS A 190 1.37 11.07 -6.31
N GLU A 191 1.27 10.85 -5.00
CA GLU A 191 2.42 10.63 -4.11
C GLU A 191 2.55 9.16 -3.70
N LEU A 192 1.59 8.32 -4.08
CA LEU A 192 1.63 6.87 -4.07
C LEU A 192 2.07 6.33 -5.43
#